data_6d2cacbf16b0bbde48cf9a1aa9c6700b
#
_entry.id   6d2cacbf16b0bbde48cf9a1aa9c6700b
#
_cell.length_a   1.000
_cell.length_b   1.000
_cell.length_c   1.000
_cell.angle_alpha   90.00
_cell.angle_beta   90.00
_cell.angle_gamma   90.00
#
_symmetry.space_group_name_H-M   'P 1'
#
loop_
_entity.id
_entity.type
_entity.pdbx_description
1 polymer ?
#
loop_
_entity_poly.entity_id
_entity_poly.type
_entity_poly.pdbx_seq_one_letter_code
_entity_poly.pdbx_strand_id
1 'polypeptide(L)'
;VLLAQTAPVPDVATLLKEVQDHQRQMDSIRENYTFHEIVRTDSVDGNGAVKESKSEESEVFFMGGHRIIRLVKRDGKELSARDAAKELERVKKEIDGYAKSPPVTQRGRGGSRARIISRILPVAKMSNPRRITFRDRPTLVFDFSGDPKAKSKGMEQDIAKKLAGTIWIDEADKQVAHLELHFYDNFHIAGGVLASVQKGSSMVVDQAPIGDGLWMQTSSEDHLAARVVIKSLHENIHIQDFDYRKFDVGTRQQILSSPN
;
A
#
# COMPACT_ATOMS: atom_id res chain seq x y z
N VAL A 1 -10.00 -39.38 19.53
CA VAL A 1 -10.28 -38.00 19.13
C VAL A 1 -9.29 -37.13 19.89
N LEU A 2 -8.14 -36.78 19.25
CA LEU A 2 -7.20 -35.80 19.79
C LEU A 2 -7.91 -34.43 19.68
N LEU A 3 -8.32 -33.88 20.82
CA LEU A 3 -8.63 -32.47 20.93
C LEU A 3 -7.33 -31.71 20.62
N ALA A 4 -7.23 -31.13 19.43
CA ALA A 4 -6.20 -30.15 19.14
C ALA A 4 -6.38 -29.02 20.17
N GLN A 5 -5.55 -29.02 21.22
CA GLN A 5 -5.43 -27.87 22.12
C GLN A 5 -4.95 -26.70 21.25
N THR A 6 -5.85 -25.83 20.86
CA THR A 6 -5.50 -24.59 20.20
C THR A 6 -4.64 -23.81 21.19
N ALA A 7 -3.36 -23.64 20.85
CA ALA A 7 -2.44 -22.84 21.68
C ALA A 7 -3.12 -21.49 22.02
N PRO A 8 -2.95 -20.95 23.22
CA PRO A 8 -3.55 -19.67 23.59
C PRO A 8 -3.10 -18.59 22.58
N VAL A 9 -3.98 -17.63 22.32
CA VAL A 9 -3.62 -16.46 21.51
C VAL A 9 -2.47 -15.74 22.23
N PRO A 10 -1.36 -15.40 21.54
CA PRO A 10 -0.26 -14.69 22.17
C PRO A 10 -0.73 -13.34 22.74
N ASP A 11 0.05 -12.78 23.68
CA ASP A 11 -0.22 -11.43 24.17
C ASP A 11 -0.28 -10.45 23.01
N VAL A 12 -1.43 -9.80 22.85
CA VAL A 12 -1.73 -8.94 21.69
C VAL A 12 -0.74 -7.78 21.59
N ALA A 13 -0.32 -7.19 22.74
CA ALA A 13 0.60 -6.07 22.75
C ALA A 13 1.98 -6.48 22.25
N THR A 14 2.47 -7.64 22.69
CA THR A 14 3.75 -8.21 22.25
C THR A 14 3.70 -8.56 20.77
N LEU A 15 2.65 -9.24 20.31
CA LEU A 15 2.46 -9.58 18.90
C LEU A 15 2.46 -8.34 18.01
N LEU A 16 1.70 -7.31 18.37
CA LEU A 16 1.62 -6.08 17.58
C LEU A 16 2.94 -5.35 17.51
N LYS A 17 3.74 -5.39 18.58
CA LYS A 17 5.10 -4.83 18.56
C LYS A 17 6.00 -5.59 17.59
N GLU A 18 6.00 -6.91 17.62
CA GLU A 18 6.75 -7.75 16.68
C GLU A 18 6.34 -7.46 15.24
N VAL A 19 5.03 -7.43 14.96
CA VAL A 19 4.51 -7.09 13.63
C VAL A 19 4.94 -5.68 13.20
N GLN A 20 4.88 -4.69 14.08
CA GLN A 20 5.34 -3.33 13.78
C GLN A 20 6.84 -3.27 13.44
N ASP A 21 7.66 -3.99 14.19
CA ASP A 21 9.09 -4.02 13.98
C ASP A 21 9.43 -4.72 12.65
N HIS A 22 8.78 -5.83 12.33
CA HIS A 22 8.89 -6.51 11.04
C HIS A 22 8.42 -5.63 9.88
N GLN A 23 7.28 -4.94 10.00
CA GLN A 23 6.80 -4.04 8.96
C GLN A 23 7.78 -2.90 8.68
N ARG A 24 8.38 -2.30 9.71
CA ARG A 24 9.43 -1.27 9.52
C ARG A 24 10.65 -1.82 8.81
N GLN A 25 11.08 -3.04 9.16
CA GLN A 25 12.17 -3.72 8.48
C GLN A 25 11.83 -3.98 7.02
N MET A 26 10.62 -4.48 6.73
CA MET A 26 10.15 -4.71 5.35
C MET A 26 10.06 -3.42 4.55
N ASP A 27 9.58 -2.32 5.14
CA ASP A 27 9.53 -1.00 4.49
C ASP A 27 10.93 -0.54 4.04
N SER A 28 11.97 -0.84 4.84
CA SER A 28 13.36 -0.54 4.50
C SER A 28 13.91 -1.47 3.40
N ILE A 29 13.63 -2.77 3.50
CA ILE A 29 14.13 -3.77 2.53
C ILE A 29 13.46 -3.59 1.17
N ARG A 30 12.18 -3.22 1.14
CA ARG A 30 11.40 -3.00 -0.09
C ARG A 30 12.08 -1.98 -1.01
N GLU A 31 12.80 -1.01 -0.47
CA GLU A 31 13.55 -0.02 -1.25
C GLU A 31 14.72 -0.63 -2.05
N ASN A 32 15.09 -1.88 -1.76
CA ASN A 32 16.10 -2.63 -2.52
C ASN A 32 15.51 -3.51 -3.63
N TYR A 33 14.22 -3.36 -3.93
CA TYR A 33 13.54 -4.15 -4.95
C TYR A 33 12.94 -3.25 -6.03
N THR A 34 12.94 -3.75 -7.25
CA THR A 34 12.11 -3.29 -8.36
C THR A 34 10.99 -4.29 -8.59
N PHE A 35 9.88 -3.82 -9.13
CA PHE A 35 8.73 -4.68 -9.44
C PHE A 35 7.86 -4.00 -10.51
N HIS A 36 6.98 -4.77 -11.12
CA HIS A 36 5.94 -4.27 -11.99
C HIS A 36 4.65 -4.02 -11.21
N GLU A 37 4.00 -2.92 -11.51
CA GLU A 37 2.71 -2.53 -10.94
C GLU A 37 1.71 -2.29 -12.07
N ILE A 38 0.57 -2.98 -12.05
CA ILE A 38 -0.57 -2.65 -12.90
C ILE A 38 -1.59 -1.93 -12.03
N VAL A 39 -1.97 -0.73 -12.44
CA VAL A 39 -3.03 0.06 -11.80
C VAL A 39 -4.17 0.20 -12.79
N ARG A 40 -5.32 -0.37 -12.45
CA ARG A 40 -6.58 -0.13 -13.17
C ARG A 40 -7.45 0.79 -12.32
N THR A 41 -7.90 1.89 -12.91
CA THR A 41 -8.81 2.85 -12.29
C THR A 41 -10.10 2.91 -13.09
N ASP A 42 -11.21 2.55 -12.44
CA ASP A 42 -12.55 2.66 -12.95
C ASP A 42 -13.25 3.86 -12.29
N SER A 43 -13.48 4.93 -13.03
CA SER A 43 -14.33 6.04 -12.57
C SER A 43 -15.78 5.62 -12.64
N VAL A 44 -16.53 5.75 -11.53
CA VAL A 44 -17.93 5.32 -11.45
C VAL A 44 -18.87 6.50 -11.25
N ASP A 45 -20.13 6.33 -11.63
CA ASP A 45 -21.17 7.31 -11.35
C ASP A 45 -21.82 7.11 -9.97
N GLY A 46 -22.79 7.94 -9.64
CA GLY A 46 -23.51 7.86 -8.36
C GLY A 46 -24.31 6.57 -8.16
N ASN A 47 -24.53 5.77 -9.22
CA ASN A 47 -25.21 4.48 -9.19
C ASN A 47 -24.23 3.30 -9.21
N GLY A 48 -22.90 3.58 -9.22
CA GLY A 48 -21.84 2.57 -9.27
C GLY A 48 -21.53 2.06 -10.69
N ALA A 49 -22.13 2.62 -11.74
CA ALA A 49 -21.83 2.23 -13.11
C ALA A 49 -20.49 2.83 -13.58
N VAL A 50 -19.64 1.99 -14.21
CA VAL A 50 -18.34 2.43 -14.74
C VAL A 50 -18.56 3.38 -15.92
N LYS A 51 -18.01 4.59 -15.82
CA LYS A 51 -18.00 5.61 -16.88
C LYS A 51 -16.74 5.55 -17.73
N GLU A 52 -15.63 5.33 -17.10
CA GLU A 52 -14.31 5.30 -17.72
C GLU A 52 -13.43 4.28 -17.00
N SER A 53 -12.66 3.52 -17.76
CA SER A 53 -11.65 2.61 -17.23
C SER A 53 -10.31 2.95 -17.86
N LYS A 54 -9.26 3.02 -17.05
CA LYS A 54 -7.89 3.23 -17.47
C LYS A 54 -7.00 2.18 -16.82
N SER A 55 -6.01 1.70 -17.56
CA SER A 55 -5.01 0.78 -17.03
C SER A 55 -3.61 1.26 -17.38
N GLU A 56 -2.74 1.31 -16.38
CA GLU A 56 -1.34 1.65 -16.55
C GLU A 56 -0.48 0.53 -15.96
N GLU A 57 0.49 0.04 -16.73
CA GLU A 57 1.54 -0.87 -16.25
C GLU A 57 2.83 -0.08 -16.14
N SER A 58 3.45 -0.18 -15.00
CA SER A 58 4.66 0.59 -14.66
C SER A 58 5.71 -0.31 -14.05
N GLU A 59 6.97 0.02 -14.28
CA GLU A 59 8.08 -0.46 -13.50
C GLU A 59 8.33 0.49 -12.33
N VAL A 60 8.42 -0.09 -11.14
CA VAL A 60 8.60 0.66 -9.89
C VAL A 60 9.94 0.32 -9.28
N PHE A 61 10.68 1.33 -8.86
CA PHE A 61 11.96 1.19 -8.17
C PHE A 61 12.19 2.34 -7.20
N PHE A 62 13.24 2.25 -6.39
CA PHE A 62 13.54 3.26 -5.38
C PHE A 62 14.94 3.85 -5.57
N MET A 63 15.07 5.15 -5.34
CA MET A 63 16.35 5.86 -5.32
C MET A 63 16.38 6.87 -4.19
N GLY A 64 17.34 6.70 -3.26
CA GLY A 64 17.46 7.57 -2.10
C GLY A 64 16.20 7.62 -1.24
N GLY A 65 15.47 6.49 -1.14
CA GLY A 65 14.20 6.41 -0.42
C GLY A 65 12.98 6.97 -1.18
N HIS A 66 13.16 7.47 -2.40
CA HIS A 66 12.07 7.95 -3.25
C HIS A 66 11.56 6.84 -4.15
N ARG A 67 10.25 6.63 -4.17
CA ARG A 67 9.57 5.73 -5.10
C ARG A 67 9.49 6.39 -6.46
N ILE A 68 10.07 5.74 -7.46
CA ILE A 68 10.07 6.18 -8.86
C ILE A 68 9.21 5.21 -9.66
N ILE A 69 8.36 5.75 -10.50
CA ILE A 69 7.42 5.01 -11.33
C ILE A 69 7.74 5.31 -12.79
N ARG A 70 8.05 4.29 -13.58
CA ARG A 70 8.24 4.38 -15.01
C ARG A 70 7.09 3.69 -15.72
N LEU A 71 6.26 4.43 -16.43
CA LEU A 71 5.17 3.88 -17.22
C LEU A 71 5.75 3.08 -18.40
N VAL A 72 5.27 1.86 -18.59
CA VAL A 72 5.66 0.97 -19.69
C VAL A 72 4.53 0.66 -20.65
N LYS A 73 3.27 0.53 -20.12
CA LYS A 73 2.09 0.31 -20.97
C LYS A 73 0.91 1.18 -20.51
N ARG A 74 0.05 1.51 -21.45
CA ARG A 74 -1.25 2.16 -21.18
C ARG A 74 -2.35 1.38 -21.89
N ASP A 75 -3.41 1.02 -21.15
CA ASP A 75 -4.55 0.22 -21.63
C ASP A 75 -4.11 -1.06 -22.36
N GLY A 76 -3.13 -1.76 -21.76
CA GLY A 76 -2.56 -3.01 -22.26
C GLY A 76 -1.64 -2.87 -23.47
N LYS A 77 -1.38 -1.65 -23.95
CA LYS A 77 -0.53 -1.39 -25.12
C LYS A 77 0.80 -0.76 -24.69
N GLU A 78 1.90 -1.23 -25.30
CA GLU A 78 3.21 -0.59 -25.18
C GLU A 78 3.13 0.89 -25.55
N LEU A 79 3.95 1.71 -24.90
CA LEU A 79 4.07 3.12 -25.27
C LEU A 79 4.65 3.24 -26.68
N SER A 80 4.21 4.28 -27.43
CA SER A 80 4.89 4.63 -28.66
C SER A 80 6.35 5.01 -28.38
N ALA A 81 7.26 4.83 -29.36
CA ALA A 81 8.66 5.22 -29.19
C ALA A 81 8.83 6.68 -28.72
N ARG A 82 7.96 7.57 -29.20
CA ARG A 82 7.93 8.98 -28.78
C ARG A 82 7.52 9.14 -27.31
N ASP A 83 6.51 8.41 -26.85
CA ASP A 83 6.01 8.52 -25.49
C ASP A 83 6.94 7.81 -24.51
N ALA A 84 7.54 6.68 -24.90
CA ALA A 84 8.58 6.03 -24.13
C ALA A 84 9.81 6.94 -23.92
N ALA A 85 10.24 7.66 -24.97
CA ALA A 85 11.32 8.63 -24.85
C ALA A 85 10.98 9.79 -23.89
N LYS A 86 9.75 10.33 -23.98
CA LYS A 86 9.28 11.38 -23.05
C LYS A 86 9.23 10.87 -21.62
N GLU A 87 8.75 9.65 -21.42
CA GLU A 87 8.67 9.04 -20.09
C GLU A 87 10.07 8.83 -19.49
N LEU A 88 11.02 8.36 -20.28
CA LEU A 88 12.41 8.24 -19.85
C LEU A 88 13.01 9.58 -19.42
N GLU A 89 12.76 10.66 -20.19
CA GLU A 89 13.20 12.01 -19.82
C GLU A 89 12.50 12.52 -18.55
N ARG A 90 11.22 12.23 -18.36
CA ARG A 90 10.50 12.55 -17.13
C ARG A 90 11.14 11.87 -15.92
N VAL A 91 11.42 10.55 -16.04
CA VAL A 91 12.05 9.76 -14.98
C VAL A 91 13.46 10.28 -14.67
N LYS A 92 14.27 10.58 -15.68
CA LYS A 92 15.61 11.17 -15.48
C LYS A 92 15.55 12.49 -14.71
N LYS A 93 14.64 13.40 -15.09
CA LYS A 93 14.45 14.68 -14.41
C LYS A 93 14.01 14.49 -12.96
N GLU A 94 13.14 13.51 -12.69
CA GLU A 94 12.70 13.18 -11.35
C GLU A 94 13.85 12.67 -10.49
N ILE A 95 14.68 11.77 -11.02
CA ILE A 95 15.88 11.26 -10.36
C ILE A 95 16.88 12.40 -10.05
N ASP A 96 17.15 13.26 -11.03
CA ASP A 96 18.06 14.41 -10.86
C ASP A 96 17.53 15.41 -9.82
N GLY A 97 16.22 15.56 -9.75
CA GLY A 97 15.55 16.37 -8.72
C GLY A 97 15.76 15.79 -7.32
N TYR A 98 15.64 14.48 -7.18
CA TYR A 98 15.86 13.80 -5.90
C TYR A 98 17.34 13.74 -5.49
N ALA A 99 18.26 13.63 -6.43
CA ALA A 99 19.70 13.67 -6.14
C ALA A 99 20.15 14.99 -5.51
N LYS A 100 19.41 16.08 -5.73
CA LYS A 100 19.63 17.40 -5.15
C LYS A 100 18.88 17.63 -3.85
N SER A 101 17.99 16.72 -3.46
CA SER A 101 17.20 16.79 -2.23
C SER A 101 17.86 15.92 -1.16
N PRO A 102 17.77 16.30 0.14
CA PRO A 102 18.26 15.42 1.18
C PRO A 102 17.52 14.07 1.12
N PRO A 103 18.19 12.95 1.44
CA PRO A 103 17.55 11.64 1.48
C PRO A 103 16.26 11.73 2.28
N VAL A 104 15.17 11.18 1.74
CA VAL A 104 13.89 11.13 2.45
C VAL A 104 14.05 10.14 3.59
N THR A 105 14.47 10.66 4.75
CA THR A 105 14.28 9.89 5.99
C THR A 105 12.81 9.56 6.09
N GLN A 106 12.44 8.32 6.31
CA GLN A 106 11.12 7.67 6.48
C GLN A 106 9.81 8.53 6.56
N ARG A 107 9.91 9.85 6.48
CA ARG A 107 8.84 10.86 6.60
C ARG A 107 8.40 11.48 5.26
N GLY A 108 9.04 11.14 4.14
CA GLY A 108 8.83 11.82 2.86
C GLY A 108 7.74 11.22 2.01
N ARG A 109 7.06 12.10 1.32
CA ARG A 109 6.01 11.96 0.33
C ARG A 109 6.23 10.79 -0.63
N GLY A 110 5.51 9.77 -0.47
CA GLY A 110 5.48 8.57 -1.29
C GLY A 110 4.75 7.51 -0.50
N GLY A 111 3.49 7.81 -0.17
CA GLY A 111 2.62 6.86 0.51
C GLY A 111 2.44 5.63 -0.35
N SER A 112 3.34 4.67 -0.26
CA SER A 112 3.04 3.33 -0.72
C SER A 112 1.87 2.83 0.13
N ARG A 113 0.81 2.31 -0.51
CA ARG A 113 -0.28 1.58 0.17
C ARG A 113 0.27 0.50 1.10
N ALA A 114 1.39 -0.10 0.73
CA ALA A 114 2.13 -1.03 1.57
C ALA A 114 2.56 -0.47 2.93
N ARG A 115 2.70 0.86 3.07
CA ARG A 115 3.00 1.51 4.36
C ARG A 115 1.77 1.79 5.20
N ILE A 116 0.55 1.54 4.70
CA ILE A 116 -0.69 1.78 5.45
C ILE A 116 -0.70 0.98 6.75
N ILE A 117 -0.19 -0.24 6.72
CA ILE A 117 -0.10 -1.12 7.89
C ILE A 117 0.74 -0.48 9.00
N SER A 118 1.94 0.02 8.68
CA SER A 118 2.82 0.70 9.63
C SER A 118 2.22 2.00 10.20
N ARG A 119 1.23 2.58 9.53
CA ARG A 119 0.52 3.78 9.99
C ARG A 119 -0.66 3.46 10.90
N ILE A 120 -1.37 2.37 10.63
CA ILE A 120 -2.54 1.95 11.39
C ILE A 120 -2.13 1.37 12.74
N LEU A 121 -1.20 0.42 12.77
CA LEU A 121 -0.84 -0.34 13.96
C LEU A 121 -0.56 0.52 15.21
N PRO A 122 0.15 1.68 15.13
CA PRO A 122 0.44 2.49 16.31
C PRO A 122 -0.76 3.22 16.93
N VAL A 123 -1.86 3.35 16.19
CA VAL A 123 -3.06 4.13 16.60
C VAL A 123 -4.34 3.30 16.58
N ALA A 124 -4.25 1.98 16.36
CA ALA A 124 -5.39 1.08 16.34
C ALA A 124 -5.56 0.37 17.67
N LYS A 125 -6.83 0.10 18.00
CA LYS A 125 -7.25 -0.85 19.03
C LYS A 125 -7.65 -2.15 18.38
N MET A 126 -7.08 -3.27 18.85
CA MET A 126 -7.40 -4.62 18.38
C MET A 126 -8.45 -5.26 19.28
N SER A 127 -9.32 -6.06 18.66
CA SER A 127 -10.38 -6.80 19.32
C SER A 127 -10.66 -8.12 18.60
N ASN A 128 -11.49 -8.98 19.21
CA ASN A 128 -11.99 -10.23 18.62
C ASN A 128 -10.89 -11.12 18.02
N PRO A 129 -9.88 -11.54 18.80
CA PRO A 129 -8.82 -12.41 18.30
C PRO A 129 -9.39 -13.76 17.85
N ARG A 130 -9.00 -14.20 16.66
CA ARG A 130 -9.39 -15.49 16.06
C ARG A 130 -8.17 -16.15 15.45
N ARG A 131 -8.09 -17.48 15.53
CA ARG A 131 -7.08 -18.26 14.80
C ARG A 131 -7.76 -19.03 13.69
N ILE A 132 -7.25 -18.90 12.47
CA ILE A 132 -7.74 -19.58 11.28
C ILE A 132 -6.57 -20.12 10.45
N THR A 133 -6.88 -20.91 9.43
CA THR A 133 -5.94 -21.19 8.34
C THR A 133 -6.28 -20.25 7.18
N PHE A 134 -5.31 -19.46 6.73
CA PHE A 134 -5.43 -18.56 5.61
C PHE A 134 -4.30 -18.83 4.60
N ARG A 135 -4.65 -19.20 3.36
CA ARG A 135 -3.68 -19.59 2.33
C ARG A 135 -2.70 -20.67 2.83
N ASP A 136 -3.28 -21.72 3.45
CA ASP A 136 -2.56 -22.87 4.03
C ASP A 136 -1.58 -22.54 5.17
N ARG A 137 -1.69 -21.35 5.77
CA ARG A 137 -0.83 -20.90 6.87
C ARG A 137 -1.64 -20.58 8.13
N PRO A 138 -1.15 -20.96 9.33
CA PRO A 138 -1.75 -20.54 10.59
C PRO A 138 -1.73 -19.00 10.70
N THR A 139 -2.90 -18.41 10.96
CA THR A 139 -3.09 -16.97 10.89
C THR A 139 -3.94 -16.49 12.06
N LEU A 140 -3.49 -15.43 12.70
CA LEU A 140 -4.26 -14.69 13.70
C LEU A 140 -5.02 -13.55 13.03
N VAL A 141 -6.29 -13.45 13.32
CA VAL A 141 -7.17 -12.42 12.77
C VAL A 141 -7.70 -11.55 13.90
N PHE A 142 -7.65 -10.26 13.72
CA PHE A 142 -8.17 -9.26 14.65
C PHE A 142 -9.07 -8.28 13.91
N ASP A 143 -10.14 -7.87 14.56
CA ASP A 143 -10.82 -6.64 14.18
C ASP A 143 -10.05 -5.46 14.77
N PHE A 144 -10.01 -4.34 14.06
CA PHE A 144 -9.37 -3.12 14.56
C PHE A 144 -10.24 -1.89 14.34
N SER A 145 -10.02 -0.90 15.18
CA SER A 145 -10.55 0.45 14.98
C SER A 145 -9.51 1.47 15.41
N GLY A 146 -9.41 2.57 14.66
CA GLY A 146 -8.55 3.69 15.06
C GLY A 146 -8.97 4.25 16.42
N ASP A 147 -8.00 4.49 17.31
CA ASP A 147 -8.28 5.12 18.62
C ASP A 147 -8.29 6.65 18.47
N PRO A 148 -9.46 7.31 18.59
CA PRO A 148 -9.54 8.77 18.52
C PRO A 148 -8.67 9.49 19.56
N LYS A 149 -8.38 8.81 20.68
CA LYS A 149 -7.57 9.35 21.78
C LYS A 149 -6.07 9.13 21.60
N ALA A 150 -5.65 8.28 20.66
CA ALA A 150 -4.23 8.06 20.42
C ALA A 150 -3.55 9.35 19.97
N LYS A 151 -2.31 9.57 20.43
CA LYS A 151 -1.50 10.69 19.96
C LYS A 151 -1.04 10.39 18.54
N SER A 152 -1.42 11.22 17.58
CA SER A 152 -0.97 11.12 16.20
C SER A 152 0.30 11.92 15.95
N LYS A 153 1.11 11.41 15.02
CA LYS A 153 2.35 12.05 14.56
C LYS A 153 2.18 12.50 13.10
N GLY A 154 1.12 13.30 12.83
CA GLY A 154 0.84 13.84 11.50
C GLY A 154 -0.40 13.26 10.82
N MET A 155 -0.72 13.84 9.67
CA MET A 155 -1.97 13.61 8.93
C MET A 155 -2.24 12.13 8.62
N GLU A 156 -1.22 11.33 8.32
CA GLU A 156 -1.39 9.90 8.00
C GLU A 156 -1.94 9.11 9.19
N GLN A 157 -1.50 9.41 10.41
CA GLN A 157 -2.06 8.79 11.61
C GLN A 157 -3.43 9.39 11.99
N ASP A 158 -3.70 10.65 11.63
CA ASP A 158 -5.03 11.22 11.79
C ASP A 158 -6.04 10.55 10.85
N ILE A 159 -5.63 10.20 9.64
CA ILE A 159 -6.40 9.35 8.72
C ILE A 159 -6.62 7.97 9.35
N ALA A 160 -5.56 7.33 9.84
CA ALA A 160 -5.63 5.99 10.42
C ALA A 160 -6.59 5.90 11.62
N LYS A 161 -6.75 6.98 12.38
CA LYS A 161 -7.74 7.07 13.47
C LYS A 161 -9.19 7.02 13.01
N LYS A 162 -9.46 7.23 11.73
CA LYS A 162 -10.80 7.17 11.13
C LYS A 162 -11.07 5.85 10.41
N LEU A 163 -10.14 4.90 10.51
CA LEU A 163 -10.23 3.59 9.88
C LEU A 163 -10.69 2.53 10.87
N ALA A 164 -11.46 1.58 10.37
CA ALA A 164 -11.77 0.32 11.05
C ALA A 164 -11.69 -0.82 10.03
N GLY A 165 -11.55 -2.06 10.51
CA GLY A 165 -11.44 -3.18 9.61
C GLY A 165 -10.98 -4.45 10.30
N THR A 166 -10.38 -5.34 9.51
CA THR A 166 -9.86 -6.62 9.97
C THR A 166 -8.45 -6.82 9.42
N ILE A 167 -7.57 -7.41 10.23
CA ILE A 167 -6.17 -7.67 9.89
C ILE A 167 -5.86 -9.14 10.13
N TRP A 168 -5.17 -9.77 9.17
CA TRP A 168 -4.69 -11.14 9.20
C TRP A 168 -3.19 -11.15 9.36
N ILE A 169 -2.70 -11.78 10.43
CA ILE A 169 -1.28 -11.84 10.76
C ILE A 169 -0.83 -13.29 10.68
N ASP A 170 0.11 -13.58 9.79
CA ASP A 170 0.78 -14.88 9.73
C ASP A 170 1.50 -15.16 11.05
N GLU A 171 1.20 -16.31 11.66
CA GLU A 171 1.75 -16.65 12.98
C GLU A 171 3.23 -16.97 12.95
N ALA A 172 3.75 -17.53 11.86
CA ALA A 172 5.16 -17.91 11.76
C ALA A 172 6.04 -16.69 11.49
N ASP A 173 5.67 -15.89 10.50
CA ASP A 173 6.51 -14.80 10.01
C ASP A 173 6.21 -13.45 10.68
N LYS A 174 5.13 -13.37 11.49
CA LYS A 174 4.68 -12.12 12.13
C LYS A 174 4.49 -10.99 11.12
N GLN A 175 3.97 -11.35 9.94
CA GLN A 175 3.70 -10.44 8.83
C GLN A 175 2.20 -10.32 8.59
N VAL A 176 1.77 -9.16 8.13
CA VAL A 176 0.37 -8.96 7.72
C VAL A 176 0.18 -9.60 6.36
N ALA A 177 -0.65 -10.66 6.30
CA ALA A 177 -0.96 -11.37 5.07
C ALA A 177 -2.12 -10.73 4.30
N HIS A 178 -3.07 -10.14 5.02
CA HIS A 178 -4.27 -9.54 4.46
C HIS A 178 -4.78 -8.43 5.38
N LEU A 179 -5.29 -7.36 4.79
CA LEU A 179 -5.86 -6.23 5.51
C LEU A 179 -7.10 -5.74 4.78
N GLU A 180 -8.24 -5.71 5.46
CA GLU A 180 -9.44 -5.03 5.01
C GLU A 180 -9.66 -3.80 5.89
N LEU A 181 -9.91 -2.66 5.27
CA LEU A 181 -10.21 -1.44 6.01
C LEU A 181 -11.26 -0.58 5.32
N HIS A 182 -11.92 0.23 6.12
CA HIS A 182 -12.86 1.24 5.63
C HIS A 182 -12.86 2.48 6.53
N PHE A 183 -13.26 3.59 5.95
CA PHE A 183 -13.53 4.81 6.71
C PHE A 183 -14.88 4.67 7.42
N TYR A 184 -14.87 4.65 8.76
CA TYR A 184 -16.11 4.66 9.55
C TYR A 184 -16.68 6.07 9.72
N ASP A 185 -15.90 7.10 9.42
CA ASP A 185 -16.27 8.52 9.48
C ASP A 185 -15.56 9.28 8.35
N ASN A 186 -16.07 10.44 7.97
CA ASN A 186 -15.44 11.29 6.97
C ASN A 186 -14.09 11.81 7.48
N PHE A 187 -13.12 11.89 6.57
CA PHE A 187 -11.86 12.55 6.82
C PHE A 187 -11.75 13.83 6.00
N HIS A 188 -11.48 14.95 6.68
CA HIS A 188 -11.44 16.28 6.07
C HIS A 188 -10.03 16.85 6.07
N ILE A 189 -9.57 17.32 4.90
CA ILE A 189 -8.31 18.03 4.73
C ILE A 189 -8.62 19.52 4.69
N ALA A 190 -7.92 20.30 5.54
CA ALA A 190 -8.15 21.75 5.71
C ALA A 190 -9.65 22.06 5.96
N GLY A 191 -10.23 21.40 6.97
CA GLY A 191 -11.65 21.60 7.34
C GLY A 191 -12.66 21.16 6.26
N GLY A 192 -12.23 20.37 5.27
CA GLY A 192 -13.09 19.91 4.17
C GLY A 192 -13.15 20.87 2.98
N VAL A 193 -12.48 22.01 3.05
CA VAL A 193 -12.44 22.99 1.95
C VAL A 193 -11.61 22.47 0.79
N LEU A 194 -10.46 21.84 1.05
CA LEU A 194 -9.56 21.34 0.01
C LEU A 194 -9.97 19.94 -0.47
N ALA A 195 -10.18 19.02 0.46
CA ALA A 195 -10.59 17.66 0.13
C ALA A 195 -11.26 16.96 1.32
N SER A 196 -12.05 15.95 1.02
CA SER A 196 -12.56 15.01 2.02
C SER A 196 -12.64 13.60 1.43
N VAL A 197 -12.28 12.60 2.24
CA VAL A 197 -12.58 11.20 1.96
C VAL A 197 -13.86 10.86 2.71
N GLN A 198 -14.80 10.22 2.02
CA GLN A 198 -16.11 9.93 2.56
C GLN A 198 -16.10 8.63 3.36
N LYS A 199 -16.94 8.58 4.38
CA LYS A 199 -17.32 7.35 5.08
C LYS A 199 -17.72 6.28 4.07
N GLY A 200 -17.29 5.03 4.31
CA GLY A 200 -17.54 3.89 3.43
C GLY A 200 -16.48 3.69 2.34
N SER A 201 -15.58 4.67 2.10
CA SER A 201 -14.40 4.38 1.30
C SER A 201 -13.60 3.25 1.96
N SER A 202 -13.15 2.28 1.16
CA SER A 202 -12.52 1.06 1.66
C SER A 202 -11.29 0.68 0.86
N MET A 203 -10.46 -0.15 1.47
CA MET A 203 -9.26 -0.71 0.85
C MET A 203 -9.08 -2.14 1.34
N VAL A 204 -8.69 -3.01 0.43
CA VAL A 204 -8.21 -4.36 0.71
C VAL A 204 -6.77 -4.43 0.23
N VAL A 205 -5.87 -5.00 1.04
CA VAL A 205 -4.46 -5.19 0.69
C VAL A 205 -4.07 -6.63 0.95
N ASP A 206 -3.48 -7.26 -0.03
CA ASP A 206 -2.88 -8.58 0.08
C ASP A 206 -1.36 -8.48 0.05
N GLN A 207 -0.72 -9.27 0.94
CA GLN A 207 0.71 -9.50 0.91
C GLN A 207 1.00 -11.00 0.83
N ALA A 208 2.12 -11.36 0.24
CA ALA A 208 2.59 -12.73 0.18
C ALA A 208 4.11 -12.80 0.30
N PRO A 209 4.67 -13.94 0.75
CA PRO A 209 6.10 -14.15 0.74
C PRO A 209 6.60 -14.28 -0.70
N ILE A 210 7.66 -13.52 -1.03
CA ILE A 210 8.30 -13.54 -2.36
C ILE A 210 9.63 -14.31 -2.36
N GLY A 211 10.02 -14.90 -1.25
CA GLY A 211 11.29 -15.60 -1.00
C GLY A 211 12.07 -14.97 0.15
N ASP A 212 13.03 -15.70 0.71
CA ASP A 212 13.93 -15.27 1.79
C ASP A 212 13.24 -14.63 3.02
N GLY A 213 11.99 -15.05 3.32
CA GLY A 213 11.20 -14.50 4.41
C GLY A 213 10.66 -13.08 4.14
N LEU A 214 10.79 -12.57 2.94
CA LEU A 214 10.29 -11.24 2.54
C LEU A 214 8.82 -11.31 2.14
N TRP A 215 8.01 -10.44 2.74
CA TRP A 215 6.61 -10.25 2.37
C TRP A 215 6.43 -8.95 1.62
N MET A 216 5.80 -9.05 0.45
CA MET A 216 5.51 -7.90 -0.40
C MET A 216 4.02 -7.84 -0.74
N GLN A 217 3.53 -6.65 -1.04
CA GLN A 217 2.18 -6.46 -1.55
C GLN A 217 2.06 -7.18 -2.90
N THR A 218 0.98 -7.93 -3.08
CA THR A 218 0.67 -8.59 -4.36
C THR A 218 -0.55 -7.97 -5.03
N SER A 219 -1.47 -7.43 -4.23
CA SER A 219 -2.64 -6.73 -4.76
C SER A 219 -3.19 -5.70 -3.77
N SER A 220 -3.95 -4.76 -4.31
CA SER A 220 -4.85 -3.88 -3.53
C SER A 220 -6.11 -3.60 -4.34
N GLU A 221 -7.23 -3.52 -3.63
CA GLU A 221 -8.52 -3.08 -4.17
C GLU A 221 -9.03 -1.92 -3.32
N ASP A 222 -9.23 -0.76 -3.95
CA ASP A 222 -9.68 0.44 -3.26
C ASP A 222 -11.02 0.89 -3.83
N HIS A 223 -11.98 1.18 -2.97
CA HIS A 223 -13.22 1.87 -3.30
C HIS A 223 -13.17 3.28 -2.70
N LEU A 224 -12.91 4.26 -3.52
CA LEU A 224 -12.72 5.64 -3.09
C LEU A 224 -13.93 6.50 -3.42
N ALA A 225 -14.56 7.07 -2.41
CA ALA A 225 -15.47 8.17 -2.52
C ALA A 225 -14.85 9.41 -1.88
N ALA A 226 -14.55 10.42 -2.67
CA ALA A 226 -13.89 11.63 -2.22
C ALA A 226 -14.51 12.88 -2.82
N ARG A 227 -14.25 14.03 -2.19
CA ARG A 227 -14.54 15.34 -2.75
C ARG A 227 -13.27 16.17 -2.74
N VAL A 228 -12.95 16.75 -3.89
CA VAL A 228 -11.80 17.64 -4.05
C VAL A 228 -12.35 19.00 -4.51
N VAL A 229 -12.26 19.99 -3.62
CA VAL A 229 -12.91 21.32 -3.79
C VAL A 229 -14.41 21.14 -3.99
N ILE A 230 -14.89 21.27 -5.23
CA ILE A 230 -16.32 21.13 -5.60
C ILE A 230 -16.62 19.84 -6.38
N LYS A 231 -15.58 19.09 -6.80
CA LYS A 231 -15.73 17.90 -7.64
C LYS A 231 -15.80 16.64 -6.76
N SER A 232 -16.88 15.87 -6.94
CA SER A 232 -16.97 14.52 -6.38
C SER A 232 -16.19 13.54 -7.25
N LEU A 233 -15.48 12.64 -6.60
CA LEU A 233 -14.67 11.58 -7.19
C LEU A 233 -15.15 10.26 -6.62
N HIS A 234 -15.47 9.31 -7.50
CA HIS A 234 -15.82 7.94 -7.14
C HIS A 234 -15.02 7.03 -8.03
N GLU A 235 -14.12 6.25 -7.44
CA GLU A 235 -13.19 5.40 -8.18
C GLU A 235 -13.07 4.03 -7.53
N ASN A 236 -13.01 3.00 -8.36
CA ASN A 236 -12.53 1.69 -7.98
C ASN A 236 -11.13 1.53 -8.56
N ILE A 237 -10.16 1.24 -7.70
CA ILE A 237 -8.76 1.13 -8.11
C ILE A 237 -8.30 -0.28 -7.78
N HIS A 238 -7.85 -1.02 -8.80
CA HIS A 238 -7.27 -2.34 -8.66
C HIS A 238 -5.78 -2.26 -8.96
N ILE A 239 -4.97 -2.77 -8.05
CA ILE A 239 -3.52 -2.80 -8.18
C ILE A 239 -3.04 -4.24 -8.10
N GLN A 240 -2.10 -4.57 -8.96
CA GLN A 240 -1.35 -5.82 -8.93
C GLN A 240 0.13 -5.51 -8.98
N ASP A 241 0.88 -6.04 -8.00
CA ASP A 241 2.33 -5.93 -7.92
C ASP A 241 2.93 -7.32 -8.15
N PHE A 242 3.88 -7.42 -9.07
CA PHE A 242 4.48 -8.69 -9.46
C PHE A 242 5.91 -8.52 -9.94
N ASP A 243 6.59 -9.64 -10.20
CA ASP A 243 7.95 -9.69 -10.74
C ASP A 243 8.96 -8.92 -9.87
N TYR A 244 8.89 -9.16 -8.56
CA TYR A 244 9.82 -8.58 -7.60
C TYR A 244 11.24 -9.06 -7.84
N ARG A 245 12.17 -8.13 -8.07
CA ARG A 245 13.59 -8.39 -8.29
C ARG A 245 14.44 -7.50 -7.41
N LYS A 246 15.52 -8.06 -6.88
CA LYS A 246 16.47 -7.25 -6.12
C LYS A 246 17.13 -6.22 -7.03
N PHE A 247 17.10 -4.97 -6.59
CA PHE A 247 17.66 -3.86 -7.34
C PHE A 247 19.18 -3.80 -7.17
N ASP A 248 19.92 -3.90 -8.26
CA ASP A 248 21.36 -3.74 -8.29
C ASP A 248 21.81 -2.66 -9.30
N VAL A 249 23.12 -2.40 -9.37
CA VAL A 249 23.67 -1.37 -10.26
C VAL A 249 23.43 -1.70 -11.74
N GLY A 250 23.44 -2.98 -12.12
CA GLY A 250 23.13 -3.44 -13.48
C GLY A 250 21.68 -3.18 -13.86
N THR A 251 20.75 -3.50 -12.94
CA THR A 251 19.31 -3.21 -13.08
C THR A 251 19.08 -1.71 -13.29
N ARG A 252 19.79 -0.85 -12.53
CA ARG A 252 19.70 0.61 -12.68
C ARG A 252 20.08 1.08 -14.11
N GLN A 253 21.18 0.56 -14.65
CA GLN A 253 21.61 0.93 -16.01
C GLN A 253 20.59 0.47 -17.05
N GLN A 254 20.04 -0.72 -16.91
CA GLN A 254 19.03 -1.25 -17.81
C GLN A 254 17.75 -0.41 -17.80
N ILE A 255 17.23 -0.02 -16.62
CA ILE A 255 16.05 0.83 -16.50
C ILE A 255 16.24 2.20 -17.17
N LEU A 256 17.43 2.78 -17.07
CA LEU A 256 17.74 4.11 -17.62
C LEU A 256 18.18 4.10 -19.09
N SER A 257 18.50 2.93 -19.66
CA SER A 257 19.01 2.80 -21.03
C SER A 257 18.07 2.12 -22.00
N SER A 258 17.08 1.35 -21.52
CA SER A 258 16.12 0.67 -22.38
C SER A 258 14.97 1.62 -22.78
N PRO A 259 14.89 2.08 -24.04
CA PRO A 259 13.60 2.32 -24.63
C PRO A 259 12.92 0.95 -24.75
N ASN A 260 11.69 0.78 -24.33
CA ASN A 260 10.94 -0.47 -24.44
C ASN A 260 11.29 -1.27 -25.69
#